data_e326f73b55973d077c3e2547f5e8b76b
#
_entry.id   e326f73b55973d077c3e2547f5e8b76b
#
_cell.length_a   1.000
_cell.length_b   1.000
_cell.length_c   1.000
_cell.angle_alpha   90.00
_cell.angle_beta   90.00
_cell.angle_gamma   90.00
#
_symmetry.space_group_name_H-M   'P 1'
#
loop_
_entity.id
_entity.type
_entity.pdbx_description
1 polymer ?
#
loop_
_entity_poly.entity_id
_entity_poly.type
_entity_poly.pdbx_seq_one_letter_code
_entity_poly.pdbx_strand_id
1 'polypeptide(L)'
;MATATSTRYETIIGIEVHAQLRTESKMFCGCPTSAPPGEPDEPNTRVCPVCLGMPGTLPVINRRAVELVIRTGIALDCHVETEAVRFERKNYFYPDLPKGYQISQYALPLCSNGRLSVPVPAEGADVSIGITRAHLEEDTARLQHGGRGYSLVDFNRAGVPLMEIVTEPDVRSPAQARAYGETLRDILRHIGASDGDMDTGSMRIEGNISLRPMGSSGFGTKVEVKNLNSFRSLEHAMEFEAERHAEALERGEALVQETRGWDENGGRTISQRSKEEANDYRYFPEPDLPPLRPSRDWIAEIRDAMPELPAARRERYEQVLGLSAYDAGVLTADVALADYFDRVVAAGIGPKSAANWVTGEFSRLLNQHAADGLRATEVALRPEGLAELIGEVDGGRVSGTNAKTVLATVFASGESPRAVIEREGLGQVHDAGLIEREVAAVLAEFPEQVAEYRGGKQQIYGFLVGQVMKRTAGRADAKLVNGELRRQLDG
;
A
#
# COMPACT_ATOMS: atom_id res chain seq x y z
N MET A 1 8.97 6.55 -23.86
CA MET A 1 9.71 5.73 -24.84
C MET A 1 10.60 4.85 -24.00
N ALA A 2 10.39 3.54 -23.97
CA ALA A 2 11.29 2.61 -23.29
C ALA A 2 12.61 2.63 -24.06
N THR A 3 13.64 3.23 -23.48
CA THR A 3 15.00 3.21 -23.99
C THR A 3 15.51 1.78 -23.89
N ALA A 4 15.80 1.17 -25.04
CA ALA A 4 16.44 -0.13 -25.13
C ALA A 4 17.78 -0.04 -24.37
N THR A 5 17.83 -0.57 -23.16
CA THR A 5 19.09 -0.82 -22.44
C THR A 5 20.00 -1.59 -23.39
N SER A 6 21.22 -1.11 -23.59
CA SER A 6 22.21 -1.70 -24.48
C SER A 6 22.21 -3.22 -24.31
N THR A 7 22.04 -3.97 -25.40
CA THR A 7 22.07 -5.44 -25.44
C THR A 7 23.39 -6.04 -24.96
N ARG A 8 24.33 -5.21 -24.52
CA ARG A 8 25.70 -5.60 -24.07
C ARG A 8 25.81 -5.81 -22.57
N TYR A 9 24.94 -5.16 -21.77
CA TYR A 9 25.06 -5.16 -20.30
C TYR A 9 23.78 -5.68 -19.65
N GLU A 10 23.95 -6.36 -18.52
CA GLU A 10 22.91 -6.79 -17.62
C GLU A 10 22.92 -5.90 -16.38
N THR A 11 21.77 -5.36 -16.01
CA THR A 11 21.58 -4.58 -14.80
C THR A 11 21.43 -5.51 -13.60
N ILE A 12 22.14 -5.21 -12.51
CA ILE A 12 22.10 -5.92 -11.24
C ILE A 12 21.75 -4.93 -10.15
N ILE A 13 20.63 -5.13 -9.49
CA ILE A 13 20.15 -4.25 -8.42
C ILE A 13 19.90 -5.07 -7.15
N GLY A 14 20.41 -4.58 -6.04
CA GLY A 14 20.04 -4.97 -4.68
C GLY A 14 19.31 -3.82 -3.99
N ILE A 15 18.37 -4.12 -3.14
CA ILE A 15 17.52 -3.13 -2.47
C ILE A 15 17.64 -3.27 -0.96
N GLU A 16 17.77 -2.13 -0.27
CA GLU A 16 17.66 -2.01 1.18
C GLU A 16 16.40 -1.22 1.53
N VAL A 17 15.62 -1.74 2.47
CA VAL A 17 14.42 -1.08 2.95
C VAL A 17 14.47 -0.95 4.45
N HIS A 18 14.29 0.27 4.97
CA HIS A 18 14.10 0.55 6.38
C HIS A 18 12.63 0.88 6.64
N ALA A 19 12.01 0.19 7.58
CA ALA A 19 10.62 0.41 7.96
C ALA A 19 10.49 0.58 9.47
N GLN A 20 9.89 1.68 9.91
CA GLN A 20 9.53 1.87 11.31
C GLN A 20 8.42 0.90 11.69
N LEU A 21 8.59 0.21 12.82
CA LEU A 21 7.65 -0.79 13.30
C LEU A 21 6.53 -0.15 14.12
N ARG A 22 5.31 -0.60 13.92
CA ARG A 22 4.13 -0.15 14.65
C ARG A 22 4.10 -0.71 16.07
N THR A 23 4.81 -0.04 16.97
CA THR A 23 4.86 -0.34 18.39
C THR A 23 4.40 0.87 19.20
N GLU A 24 3.88 0.65 20.39
CA GLU A 24 3.49 1.75 21.30
C GLU A 24 4.69 2.39 21.98
N SER A 25 5.77 1.61 22.18
CA SER A 25 6.99 2.08 22.84
C SER A 25 8.23 1.86 21.98
N LYS A 26 9.29 2.60 22.29
CA LYS A 26 10.57 2.54 21.60
C LYS A 26 11.25 1.17 21.73
N MET A 27 12.31 0.96 20.94
CA MET A 27 12.99 -0.34 20.81
C MET A 27 13.58 -0.83 22.13
N PHE A 28 14.16 0.07 22.93
CA PHE A 28 14.91 -0.30 24.13
C PHE A 28 14.47 0.44 25.40
N CYS A 29 13.35 1.19 25.37
CA CYS A 29 12.78 1.86 26.54
C CYS A 29 11.26 2.02 26.41
N GLY A 30 10.61 2.47 27.49
CA GLY A 30 9.16 2.67 27.55
C GLY A 30 8.63 4.00 26.99
N CYS A 31 9.47 4.84 26.37
CA CYS A 31 8.97 6.08 25.76
C CYS A 31 8.02 5.78 24.60
N PRO A 32 6.94 6.55 24.42
CA PRO A 32 6.02 6.34 23.31
C PRO A 32 6.67 6.68 21.98
N THR A 33 6.25 5.96 20.92
CA THR A 33 6.77 6.14 19.54
C THR A 33 6.07 7.29 18.81
N SER A 34 4.86 7.67 19.22
CA SER A 34 4.06 8.76 18.64
C SER A 34 3.50 9.68 19.72
N ALA A 35 3.13 10.90 19.36
CA ALA A 35 2.35 11.78 20.23
C ALA A 35 0.93 11.20 20.44
N PRO A 36 0.24 11.53 21.55
CA PRO A 36 -1.16 11.19 21.73
C PRO A 36 -2.01 11.77 20.58
N PRO A 37 -3.08 11.06 20.16
CA PRO A 37 -3.97 11.57 19.13
C PRO A 37 -4.52 12.97 19.46
N GLY A 38 -4.39 13.90 18.50
CA GLY A 38 -4.88 15.27 18.65
C GLY A 38 -3.94 16.21 19.41
N GLU A 39 -2.80 15.74 19.92
CA GLU A 39 -1.79 16.57 20.53
C GLU A 39 -0.66 16.89 19.55
N PRO A 40 -0.06 18.10 19.62
CA PRO A 40 1.10 18.43 18.79
C PRO A 40 2.31 17.57 19.19
N ASP A 41 3.10 17.17 18.20
CA ASP A 41 4.34 16.43 18.43
C ASP A 41 5.49 17.40 18.73
N GLU A 42 5.51 17.92 19.98
CA GLU A 42 6.54 18.85 20.42
C GLU A 42 7.92 18.17 20.47
N PRO A 43 8.97 18.79 19.91
CA PRO A 43 10.32 18.21 19.87
C PRO A 43 10.87 17.88 21.26
N ASN A 44 11.55 16.75 21.37
CA ASN A 44 12.25 16.29 22.58
C ASN A 44 11.37 16.06 23.82
N THR A 45 10.07 15.77 23.62
CA THR A 45 9.12 15.49 24.72
C THR A 45 8.98 14.00 25.02
N ARG A 46 9.28 13.13 24.05
CA ARG A 46 9.18 11.67 24.18
C ARG A 46 10.57 11.04 24.33
N VAL A 47 11.31 11.47 25.34
CA VAL A 47 12.69 11.06 25.59
C VAL A 47 12.91 10.65 27.06
N CYS A 48 13.84 9.75 27.29
CA CYS A 48 14.30 9.36 28.64
C CYS A 48 15.82 9.14 28.63
N PRO A 49 16.47 8.95 29.78
CA PRO A 49 17.90 8.70 29.84
C PRO A 49 18.39 7.54 28.95
N VAL A 50 17.57 6.49 28.75
CA VAL A 50 17.95 5.35 27.90
C VAL A 50 18.05 5.75 26.41
N CYS A 51 16.99 6.32 25.83
CA CYS A 51 17.04 6.71 24.41
C CYS A 51 17.92 7.93 24.14
N LEU A 52 18.26 8.73 25.17
CA LEU A 52 19.28 9.77 25.11
C LEU A 52 20.71 9.25 25.31
N GLY A 53 20.90 7.96 25.57
CA GLY A 53 22.22 7.36 25.73
C GLY A 53 23.00 7.86 26.96
N MET A 54 22.30 8.23 28.02
CA MET A 54 22.96 8.74 29.24
C MET A 54 23.75 7.64 29.97
N PRO A 55 24.89 7.95 30.59
CA PRO A 55 25.71 6.98 31.32
C PRO A 55 24.91 6.22 32.40
N GLY A 56 25.15 4.92 32.50
CA GLY A 56 24.53 4.05 33.53
C GLY A 56 23.13 3.53 33.19
N THR A 57 22.62 3.82 31.99
CA THR A 57 21.33 3.26 31.53
C THR A 57 21.53 1.97 30.77
N LEU A 58 20.56 1.04 30.89
CA LEU A 58 20.59 -0.26 30.20
C LEU A 58 19.36 -0.40 29.27
N PRO A 59 19.56 -0.91 28.05
CA PRO A 59 18.47 -1.17 27.10
C PRO A 59 17.65 -2.39 27.51
N VAL A 60 16.35 -2.39 27.16
CA VAL A 60 15.44 -3.55 27.30
C VAL A 60 14.71 -3.75 25.99
N ILE A 61 14.82 -4.96 25.41
CA ILE A 61 14.27 -5.30 24.09
C ILE A 61 12.74 -5.22 24.09
N ASN A 62 12.18 -4.52 23.11
CA ASN A 62 10.74 -4.46 22.87
C ASN A 62 10.23 -5.77 22.24
N ARG A 63 9.45 -6.54 23.00
CA ARG A 63 8.89 -7.82 22.53
C ARG A 63 8.02 -7.67 21.28
N ARG A 64 7.23 -6.59 21.18
CA ARG A 64 6.37 -6.35 20.01
C ARG A 64 7.17 -6.07 18.74
N ALA A 65 8.28 -5.37 18.84
CA ALA A 65 9.18 -5.16 17.71
C ALA A 65 9.76 -6.49 17.19
N VAL A 66 10.20 -7.37 18.11
CA VAL A 66 10.66 -8.74 17.74
C VAL A 66 9.55 -9.52 17.03
N GLU A 67 8.34 -9.51 17.57
CA GLU A 67 7.18 -10.17 16.95
C GLU A 67 6.91 -9.67 15.53
N LEU A 68 6.94 -8.36 15.31
CA LEU A 68 6.68 -7.77 14.00
C LEU A 68 7.75 -8.15 12.96
N VAL A 69 9.03 -8.25 13.37
CA VAL A 69 10.08 -8.74 12.46
C VAL A 69 9.94 -10.24 12.18
N ILE A 70 9.53 -11.06 13.16
CA ILE A 70 9.21 -12.48 12.93
C ILE A 70 8.04 -12.60 11.95
N ARG A 71 6.96 -11.82 12.10
CA ARG A 71 5.84 -11.79 11.15
C ARG A 71 6.32 -11.45 9.74
N THR A 72 7.18 -10.45 9.62
CA THR A 72 7.77 -10.06 8.33
C THR A 72 8.63 -11.19 7.76
N GLY A 73 9.49 -11.82 8.57
CA GLY A 73 10.29 -12.94 8.14
C GLY A 73 9.44 -14.12 7.63
N ILE A 74 8.34 -14.44 8.32
CA ILE A 74 7.39 -15.47 7.88
C ILE A 74 6.74 -15.08 6.54
N ALA A 75 6.32 -13.82 6.39
CA ALA A 75 5.70 -13.34 5.15
C ALA A 75 6.67 -13.31 3.95
N LEU A 76 7.97 -13.18 4.21
CA LEU A 76 9.05 -13.20 3.22
C LEU A 76 9.71 -14.58 3.08
N ASP A 77 9.09 -15.62 3.60
CA ASP A 77 9.62 -17.00 3.58
C ASP A 77 11.07 -17.12 4.10
N CYS A 78 11.42 -16.32 5.11
CA CYS A 78 12.72 -16.36 5.76
C CYS A 78 12.82 -17.49 6.78
N HIS A 79 14.05 -17.97 6.97
CA HIS A 79 14.41 -18.70 8.17
C HIS A 79 14.39 -17.74 9.37
N VAL A 80 13.61 -18.08 10.41
CA VAL A 80 13.60 -17.35 11.69
C VAL A 80 14.55 -18.03 12.66
N GLU A 81 15.56 -17.30 13.13
CA GLU A 81 16.61 -17.81 14.01
C GLU A 81 16.06 -18.06 15.43
N THR A 82 16.37 -19.22 16.01
CA THR A 82 15.91 -19.64 17.35
C THR A 82 17.02 -19.83 18.38
N GLU A 83 18.26 -19.98 17.92
CA GLU A 83 19.38 -20.40 18.80
C GLU A 83 20.15 -19.19 19.36
N ALA A 84 20.50 -18.22 18.50
CA ALA A 84 21.38 -17.13 18.91
C ALA A 84 21.24 -15.88 18.05
N VAL A 85 20.15 -15.15 18.19
CA VAL A 85 20.03 -13.81 17.63
C VAL A 85 20.83 -12.84 18.48
N ARG A 86 21.69 -12.03 17.87
CA ARG A 86 22.55 -11.12 18.61
C ARG A 86 22.44 -9.69 18.11
N PHE A 87 22.35 -8.76 19.05
CA PHE A 87 22.50 -7.34 18.75
C PHE A 87 23.99 -6.94 18.79
N GLU A 88 24.33 -5.98 17.95
CA GLU A 88 25.68 -5.46 17.76
C GLU A 88 25.63 -3.95 17.74
N ARG A 89 26.74 -3.31 18.10
CA ARG A 89 26.92 -1.87 17.99
C ARG A 89 27.50 -1.51 16.64
N LYS A 90 26.76 -0.71 15.86
CA LYS A 90 27.20 -0.05 14.63
C LYS A 90 27.75 1.31 15.01
N ASN A 91 29.06 1.44 15.10
CA ASN A 91 29.69 2.66 15.66
C ASN A 91 29.87 3.72 14.59
N TYR A 92 29.29 4.88 14.81
CA TYR A 92 29.61 6.11 14.08
C TYR A 92 29.16 7.33 14.89
N PHE A 93 29.87 8.46 14.70
CA PHE A 93 29.60 9.68 15.45
C PHE A 93 28.82 10.65 14.57
N TYR A 94 27.59 10.90 14.93
CA TYR A 94 26.76 11.90 14.27
C TYR A 94 25.78 12.52 15.29
N PRO A 95 25.37 13.79 15.13
CA PRO A 95 24.53 14.49 16.12
C PRO A 95 23.19 13.83 16.42
N ASP A 96 22.63 13.08 15.49
CA ASP A 96 21.36 12.34 15.64
C ASP A 96 21.52 11.01 16.38
N LEU A 97 22.72 10.62 16.73
CA LEU A 97 23.04 9.37 17.39
C LEU A 97 23.63 9.62 18.78
N PRO A 98 22.79 9.80 19.84
CA PRO A 98 23.24 10.31 21.14
C PRO A 98 24.22 9.37 21.86
N LYS A 99 24.18 8.07 21.57
CA LYS A 99 25.10 7.06 22.14
C LYS A 99 26.45 6.99 21.39
N GLY A 100 26.55 7.57 20.19
CA GLY A 100 27.71 7.40 19.30
C GLY A 100 27.72 6.05 18.57
N TYR A 101 26.68 5.23 18.75
CA TYR A 101 26.44 3.97 18.02
C TYR A 101 24.96 3.70 17.89
N GLN A 102 24.59 2.93 16.88
CA GLN A 102 23.25 2.37 16.68
C GLN A 102 23.27 0.90 17.10
N ILE A 103 22.28 0.46 17.87
CA ILE A 103 22.06 -0.97 18.15
C ILE A 103 21.34 -1.57 16.96
N SER A 104 21.95 -2.57 16.34
CA SER A 104 21.51 -3.24 15.13
C SER A 104 21.77 -4.74 15.19
N GLN A 105 21.54 -5.47 14.09
CA GLN A 105 21.91 -6.88 13.95
C GLN A 105 22.64 -7.06 12.62
N TYR A 106 23.83 -7.63 12.64
CA TYR A 106 24.62 -7.83 11.43
C TYR A 106 25.00 -9.30 11.21
N ALA A 107 25.80 -9.89 12.10
CA ALA A 107 26.31 -11.25 11.92
C ALA A 107 25.26 -12.34 12.20
N LEU A 108 24.35 -12.10 13.16
CA LEU A 108 23.30 -13.06 13.57
C LEU A 108 21.94 -12.38 13.59
N PRO A 109 21.37 -12.08 12.41
CA PRO A 109 20.07 -11.41 12.29
C PRO A 109 18.93 -12.34 12.73
N LEU A 110 17.78 -11.76 13.07
CA LEU A 110 16.58 -12.49 13.48
C LEU A 110 15.98 -13.34 12.33
N CYS A 111 16.00 -12.83 11.10
CA CYS A 111 15.48 -13.51 9.93
C CYS A 111 16.49 -13.45 8.77
N SER A 112 16.64 -14.56 8.04
CA SER A 112 17.59 -14.67 6.92
C SER A 112 17.11 -15.64 5.85
N ASN A 113 17.76 -15.57 4.66
CA ASN A 113 17.57 -16.53 3.56
C ASN A 113 16.10 -16.70 3.14
N GLY A 114 15.41 -15.58 2.94
CA GLY A 114 14.03 -15.55 2.48
C GLY A 114 13.89 -15.45 0.97
N ARG A 115 12.64 -15.38 0.54
CA ARG A 115 12.28 -15.22 -0.87
C ARG A 115 10.93 -14.54 -1.02
N LEU A 116 10.82 -13.65 -2.00
CA LEU A 116 9.58 -12.97 -2.32
C LEU A 116 9.28 -13.10 -3.82
N SER A 117 8.09 -13.61 -4.17
CA SER A 117 7.55 -13.53 -5.54
C SER A 117 6.92 -12.16 -5.74
N VAL A 118 7.36 -11.46 -6.76
CA VAL A 118 6.95 -10.08 -7.07
C VAL A 118 6.30 -10.06 -8.45
N PRO A 119 5.01 -9.75 -8.56
CA PRO A 119 4.36 -9.56 -9.84
C PRO A 119 4.89 -8.30 -10.52
N VAL A 120 5.31 -8.42 -11.79
CA VAL A 120 5.81 -7.30 -12.60
C VAL A 120 4.92 -7.14 -13.83
N PRO A 121 3.79 -6.42 -13.74
CA PRO A 121 2.82 -6.30 -14.84
C PRO A 121 3.44 -5.75 -16.13
N ALA A 122 4.43 -4.87 -16.00
CA ALA A 122 5.14 -4.29 -17.15
C ALA A 122 5.91 -5.35 -17.95
N GLU A 123 6.34 -6.44 -17.32
CA GLU A 123 7.10 -7.55 -17.95
C GLU A 123 6.23 -8.79 -18.20
N GLY A 124 4.99 -8.79 -17.69
CA GLY A 124 4.03 -9.89 -17.89
C GLY A 124 4.39 -11.19 -17.15
N ALA A 125 5.26 -11.13 -16.13
CA ALA A 125 5.73 -12.28 -15.38
C ALA A 125 6.04 -11.92 -13.93
N ASP A 126 6.00 -12.92 -13.04
CA ASP A 126 6.47 -12.79 -11.67
C ASP A 126 7.97 -13.02 -11.60
N VAL A 127 8.64 -12.24 -10.75
CA VAL A 127 10.08 -12.36 -10.49
C VAL A 127 10.29 -12.81 -9.06
N SER A 128 11.18 -13.77 -8.86
CA SER A 128 11.56 -14.27 -7.53
C SER A 128 12.81 -13.54 -7.04
N ILE A 129 12.68 -12.79 -5.95
CA ILE A 129 13.75 -12.00 -5.36
C ILE A 129 14.14 -12.62 -3.99
N GLY A 130 15.42 -12.94 -3.83
CA GLY A 130 15.97 -13.44 -2.57
C GLY A 130 16.03 -12.33 -1.52
N ILE A 131 15.79 -12.70 -0.28
CA ILE A 131 15.93 -11.83 0.89
C ILE A 131 17.12 -12.33 1.70
N THR A 132 18.17 -11.56 1.77
CA THR A 132 19.36 -11.89 2.55
C THR A 132 19.03 -11.92 4.03
N ARG A 133 18.35 -10.87 4.53
CA ARG A 133 17.95 -10.75 5.94
C ARG A 133 16.81 -9.73 6.14
N ALA A 134 16.12 -9.92 7.25
CA ALA A 134 15.27 -8.90 7.88
C ALA A 134 15.61 -8.85 9.36
N HIS A 135 16.00 -7.69 9.87
CA HIS A 135 16.54 -7.58 11.22
C HIS A 135 16.12 -6.29 11.94
N LEU A 136 16.33 -6.29 13.24
CA LEU A 136 15.96 -5.19 14.15
C LEU A 136 17.07 -4.16 14.24
N GLU A 137 16.65 -2.91 14.25
CA GLU A 137 17.47 -1.73 14.54
C GLU A 137 16.70 -0.73 15.41
N GLU A 138 17.36 0.34 15.82
CA GLU A 138 16.74 1.55 16.35
C GLU A 138 16.92 2.72 15.37
N ASP A 139 15.90 3.57 15.21
CA ASP A 139 16.01 4.76 14.39
C ASP A 139 16.82 5.86 15.12
N THR A 140 17.41 6.78 14.36
CA THR A 140 18.17 7.93 14.85
C THR A 140 17.27 9.13 15.11
N ALA A 141 17.78 10.19 15.73
CA ALA A 141 17.08 11.44 15.89
C ALA A 141 16.81 12.13 14.55
N ARG A 142 15.91 13.09 14.54
CA ARG A 142 15.61 13.91 13.37
C ARG A 142 16.48 15.17 13.38
N LEU A 143 17.19 15.42 12.28
CA LEU A 143 17.96 16.63 12.07
C LEU A 143 17.18 17.63 11.21
N GLN A 144 17.18 18.90 11.65
CA GLN A 144 16.66 20.02 10.87
C GLN A 144 17.78 21.02 10.62
N HIS A 145 18.20 21.15 9.35
CA HIS A 145 19.25 22.08 8.95
C HIS A 145 18.69 23.48 8.76
N GLY A 146 18.98 24.37 9.70
CA GLY A 146 18.42 25.74 9.77
C GLY A 146 19.05 26.78 8.84
N GLY A 147 20.02 26.41 7.99
CA GLY A 147 20.68 27.33 7.04
C GLY A 147 21.51 28.46 7.68
N ARG A 148 21.68 28.48 9.02
CA ARG A 148 22.38 29.55 9.79
C ARG A 148 23.63 29.06 10.51
N GLY A 149 24.27 27.97 10.02
CA GLY A 149 25.47 27.42 10.64
C GLY A 149 25.22 26.53 11.87
N TYR A 150 23.96 26.15 12.13
CA TYR A 150 23.59 25.18 13.15
C TYR A 150 22.47 24.25 12.66
N SER A 151 22.32 23.09 13.30
CA SER A 151 21.23 22.16 13.10
C SER A 151 20.47 21.95 14.41
N LEU A 152 19.16 21.81 14.32
CA LEU A 152 18.32 21.40 15.43
C LEU A 152 18.19 19.87 15.44
N VAL A 153 18.19 19.28 16.64
CA VAL A 153 18.06 17.83 16.83
C VAL A 153 16.80 17.55 17.64
N ASP A 154 15.95 16.73 17.07
CA ASP A 154 14.75 16.21 17.75
C ASP A 154 14.93 14.73 18.03
N PHE A 155 15.06 14.36 19.31
CA PHE A 155 15.26 12.99 19.77
C PHE A 155 13.96 12.20 19.97
N ASN A 156 12.79 12.74 19.63
CA ASN A 156 11.54 12.00 19.70
C ASN A 156 11.60 10.72 18.86
N ARG A 157 12.27 10.75 17.70
CA ARG A 157 12.46 9.59 16.85
C ARG A 157 13.58 8.64 17.31
N ALA A 158 14.57 9.12 18.03
CA ALA A 158 15.68 8.29 18.50
C ALA A 158 15.20 7.11 19.33
N GLY A 159 15.59 5.91 18.91
CA GLY A 159 15.18 4.65 19.55
C GLY A 159 13.82 4.11 19.10
N VAL A 160 13.14 4.72 18.14
CA VAL A 160 11.94 4.12 17.51
C VAL A 160 12.36 2.79 16.86
N PRO A 161 11.59 1.69 17.05
CA PRO A 161 11.94 0.40 16.46
C PRO A 161 11.96 0.49 14.93
N LEU A 162 13.07 0.07 14.36
CA LEU A 162 13.32 0.04 12.92
C LEU A 162 13.61 -1.39 12.48
N MET A 163 13.14 -1.75 11.32
CA MET A 163 13.47 -3.01 10.65
C MET A 163 14.19 -2.69 9.36
N GLU A 164 15.34 -3.33 9.13
CA GLU A 164 16.04 -3.31 7.85
C GLU A 164 15.79 -4.63 7.12
N ILE A 165 15.42 -4.54 5.84
CA ILE A 165 15.23 -5.67 4.93
C ILE A 165 16.19 -5.50 3.77
N VAL A 166 17.05 -6.49 3.55
CA VAL A 166 18.08 -6.48 2.51
C VAL A 166 17.81 -7.61 1.52
N THR A 167 17.75 -7.29 0.24
CA THR A 167 17.59 -8.30 -0.82
C THR A 167 18.93 -8.88 -1.27
N GLU A 168 18.88 -10.06 -1.88
CA GLU A 168 19.92 -10.48 -2.82
C GLU A 168 19.91 -9.56 -4.05
N PRO A 169 21.03 -9.45 -4.79
CA PRO A 169 21.11 -8.64 -6.01
C PRO A 169 20.44 -9.34 -7.19
N ASP A 170 19.17 -9.70 -7.03
CA ASP A 170 18.39 -10.48 -8.00
C ASP A 170 17.53 -9.63 -8.94
N VAL A 171 17.34 -8.35 -8.62
CA VAL A 171 16.56 -7.43 -9.45
C VAL A 171 17.33 -7.07 -10.72
N ARG A 172 16.65 -7.13 -11.88
CA ARG A 172 17.26 -6.99 -13.22
C ARG A 172 16.74 -5.79 -14.01
N SER A 173 15.68 -5.14 -13.53
CA SER A 173 15.16 -3.94 -14.19
C SER A 173 14.66 -2.92 -13.18
N PRO A 174 14.58 -1.62 -13.55
CA PRO A 174 13.97 -0.57 -12.73
C PRO A 174 12.51 -0.87 -12.38
N ALA A 175 11.74 -1.44 -13.33
CA ALA A 175 10.35 -1.84 -13.12
C ALA A 175 10.21 -2.93 -12.03
N GLN A 176 11.14 -3.91 -11.99
CA GLN A 176 11.22 -4.91 -10.93
C GLN A 176 11.53 -4.27 -9.58
N ALA A 177 12.44 -3.29 -9.53
CA ALA A 177 12.78 -2.57 -8.30
C ALA A 177 11.56 -1.85 -7.71
N ARG A 178 10.80 -1.16 -8.54
CA ARG A 178 9.53 -0.52 -8.16
C ARG A 178 8.51 -1.54 -7.66
N ALA A 179 8.27 -2.59 -8.44
CA ALA A 179 7.30 -3.63 -8.10
C ALA A 179 7.63 -4.32 -6.76
N TYR A 180 8.93 -4.54 -6.49
CA TYR A 180 9.40 -5.06 -5.20
C TYR A 180 9.02 -4.12 -4.05
N GLY A 181 9.32 -2.83 -4.18
CA GLY A 181 9.02 -1.85 -3.12
C GLY A 181 7.52 -1.76 -2.83
N GLU A 182 6.68 -1.71 -3.88
CA GLU A 182 5.22 -1.70 -3.77
C GLU A 182 4.70 -2.99 -3.11
N THR A 183 5.16 -4.16 -3.54
CA THR A 183 4.76 -5.46 -2.99
C THR A 183 5.17 -5.59 -1.52
N LEU A 184 6.39 -5.21 -1.17
CA LEU A 184 6.87 -5.27 0.21
C LEU A 184 6.05 -4.34 1.12
N ARG A 185 5.79 -3.11 0.70
CA ARG A 185 4.93 -2.18 1.46
C ARG A 185 3.55 -2.77 1.73
N ASP A 186 2.94 -3.36 0.72
CA ASP A 186 1.60 -3.96 0.85
C ASP A 186 1.62 -5.13 1.86
N ILE A 187 2.67 -5.96 1.85
CA ILE A 187 2.87 -7.01 2.85
C ILE A 187 2.98 -6.41 4.25
N LEU A 188 3.87 -5.42 4.45
CA LEU A 188 4.10 -4.80 5.77
C LEU A 188 2.82 -4.19 6.35
N ARG A 189 2.00 -3.56 5.50
CA ARG A 189 0.68 -3.04 5.89
C ARG A 189 -0.29 -4.16 6.26
N HIS A 190 -0.37 -5.21 5.48
CA HIS A 190 -1.28 -6.35 5.72
C HIS A 190 -0.99 -7.08 7.03
N ILE A 191 0.29 -7.32 7.34
CA ILE A 191 0.67 -7.96 8.59
C ILE A 191 0.70 -7.00 9.79
N GLY A 192 0.42 -5.71 9.56
CA GLY A 192 0.43 -4.67 10.59
C GLY A 192 1.81 -4.34 11.15
N ALA A 193 2.88 -4.62 10.39
CA ALA A 193 4.26 -4.37 10.84
C ALA A 193 4.66 -2.90 10.72
N SER A 194 4.26 -2.24 9.65
CA SER A 194 4.53 -0.82 9.37
C SER A 194 3.36 -0.20 8.61
N ASP A 195 3.24 1.13 8.63
CA ASP A 195 2.35 1.86 7.74
C ASP A 195 2.93 2.02 6.33
N GLY A 196 4.24 1.82 6.18
CA GLY A 196 4.94 1.85 4.91
C GLY A 196 4.81 3.19 4.18
N ASP A 197 4.78 4.29 4.93
CA ASP A 197 4.63 5.63 4.40
C ASP A 197 6.01 6.25 4.15
N MET A 198 6.29 6.57 2.87
CA MET A 198 7.53 7.18 2.45
C MET A 198 7.52 8.70 2.65
N ASP A 199 6.36 9.36 2.59
CA ASP A 199 6.23 10.81 2.72
C ASP A 199 6.52 11.25 4.17
N THR A 200 6.05 10.48 5.16
CA THR A 200 6.35 10.71 6.58
C THR A 200 7.72 10.18 6.99
N GLY A 201 8.36 9.38 6.12
CA GLY A 201 9.67 8.78 6.37
C GLY A 201 9.64 7.55 7.28
N SER A 202 8.45 6.96 7.51
CA SER A 202 8.34 5.68 8.22
C SER A 202 8.80 4.49 7.37
N MET A 203 8.90 4.66 6.06
CA MET A 203 9.56 3.73 5.15
C MET A 203 10.57 4.47 4.29
N ARG A 204 11.79 3.92 4.19
CA ARG A 204 12.88 4.44 3.34
C ARG A 204 13.39 3.30 2.48
N ILE A 205 13.74 3.60 1.24
CA ILE A 205 14.25 2.62 0.29
C ILE A 205 15.52 3.15 -0.36
N GLU A 206 16.49 2.28 -0.53
CA GLU A 206 17.78 2.56 -1.14
C GLU A 206 18.07 1.50 -2.20
N GLY A 207 18.63 1.92 -3.34
CA GLY A 207 18.98 1.03 -4.44
C GLY A 207 20.49 0.93 -4.60
N ASN A 208 21.01 -0.28 -4.69
CA ASN A 208 22.39 -0.58 -5.02
C ASN A 208 22.44 -1.13 -6.44
N ILE A 209 23.04 -0.40 -7.37
CA ILE A 209 23.07 -0.79 -8.80
C ILE A 209 24.48 -1.02 -9.30
N SER A 210 24.65 -2.01 -10.17
CA SER A 210 25.84 -2.22 -10.99
C SER A 210 25.46 -2.80 -12.36
N LEU A 211 26.32 -2.63 -13.34
CA LEU A 211 26.19 -3.26 -14.65
C LEU A 211 27.32 -4.26 -14.87
N ARG A 212 27.01 -5.38 -15.52
CA ARG A 212 27.99 -6.36 -15.96
C ARG A 212 27.77 -6.73 -17.44
N PRO A 213 28.81 -7.17 -18.16
CA PRO A 213 28.61 -7.72 -19.50
C PRO A 213 27.60 -8.86 -19.50
N MET A 214 26.73 -8.90 -20.51
CA MET A 214 25.73 -9.96 -20.64
C MET A 214 26.39 -11.35 -20.62
N GLY A 215 25.85 -12.25 -19.76
CA GLY A 215 26.38 -13.61 -19.60
C GLY A 215 27.61 -13.74 -18.68
N SER A 216 28.11 -12.65 -18.10
CA SER A 216 29.20 -12.73 -17.10
C SER A 216 28.65 -13.05 -15.70
N SER A 217 29.46 -13.68 -14.86
CA SER A 217 29.09 -14.03 -13.47
C SER A 217 29.60 -13.03 -12.42
N GLY A 218 30.49 -12.11 -12.78
CA GLY A 218 31.04 -11.11 -11.86
C GLY A 218 30.10 -9.92 -11.68
N PHE A 219 30.26 -9.19 -10.56
CA PHE A 219 29.58 -7.91 -10.37
C PHE A 219 30.42 -6.76 -10.94
N GLY A 220 29.75 -5.75 -11.47
CA GLY A 220 30.38 -4.48 -11.83
C GLY A 220 30.58 -3.57 -10.61
N THR A 221 31.08 -2.35 -10.87
CA THR A 221 31.22 -1.34 -9.82
C THR A 221 29.86 -0.93 -9.28
N LYS A 222 29.67 -1.07 -7.96
CA LYS A 222 28.42 -0.76 -7.26
C LYS A 222 28.31 0.75 -7.01
N VAL A 223 27.13 1.28 -7.30
CA VAL A 223 26.71 2.62 -6.86
C VAL A 223 25.46 2.48 -5.98
N GLU A 224 25.48 3.12 -4.83
CA GLU A 224 24.35 3.23 -3.90
C GLU A 224 23.56 4.50 -4.22
N VAL A 225 22.25 4.39 -4.36
CA VAL A 225 21.37 5.54 -4.58
C VAL A 225 20.44 5.73 -3.39
N LYS A 226 20.50 6.93 -2.81
CA LYS A 226 19.70 7.36 -1.65
C LYS A 226 18.77 8.51 -2.01
N ASN A 227 18.01 8.98 -1.02
CA ASN A 227 17.06 10.09 -1.16
C ASN A 227 15.93 9.76 -2.17
N LEU A 228 15.38 8.56 -2.06
CA LEU A 228 14.30 8.06 -2.89
C LEU A 228 12.98 8.22 -2.11
N ASN A 229 12.18 9.22 -2.48
CA ASN A 229 10.98 9.60 -1.73
C ASN A 229 9.71 8.89 -2.24
N SER A 230 9.82 8.07 -3.28
CA SER A 230 8.72 7.27 -3.82
C SER A 230 9.27 6.05 -4.58
N PHE A 231 8.42 5.05 -4.82
CA PHE A 231 8.80 3.91 -5.67
C PHE A 231 9.03 4.32 -7.14
N ARG A 232 8.36 5.38 -7.58
CA ARG A 232 8.60 5.98 -8.89
C ARG A 232 9.98 6.64 -8.95
N SER A 233 10.41 7.33 -7.89
CA SER A 233 11.75 7.89 -7.80
C SER A 233 12.81 6.78 -7.80
N LEU A 234 12.54 5.63 -7.15
CA LEU A 234 13.42 4.45 -7.23
C LEU A 234 13.54 3.94 -8.67
N GLU A 235 12.42 3.76 -9.37
CA GLU A 235 12.42 3.32 -10.78
C GLU A 235 13.25 4.27 -11.65
N HIS A 236 12.96 5.57 -11.63
CA HIS A 236 13.67 6.56 -12.44
C HIS A 236 15.15 6.68 -12.09
N ALA A 237 15.50 6.58 -10.80
CA ALA A 237 16.88 6.63 -10.37
C ALA A 237 17.69 5.41 -10.86
N MET A 238 17.07 4.23 -10.85
CA MET A 238 17.69 3.01 -11.37
C MET A 238 17.81 3.07 -12.90
N GLU A 239 16.83 3.64 -13.61
CA GLU A 239 16.92 3.88 -15.06
C GLU A 239 18.09 4.80 -15.39
N PHE A 240 18.15 5.96 -14.73
CA PHE A 240 19.20 6.94 -14.93
C PHE A 240 20.62 6.34 -14.67
N GLU A 241 20.78 5.61 -13.57
CA GLU A 241 22.05 5.00 -13.23
C GLU A 241 22.45 3.88 -14.20
N ALA A 242 21.49 3.08 -14.67
CA ALA A 242 21.75 2.05 -15.68
C ALA A 242 22.25 2.68 -16.98
N GLU A 243 21.62 3.75 -17.45
CA GLU A 243 22.05 4.49 -18.65
C GLU A 243 23.43 5.13 -18.43
N ARG A 244 23.64 5.84 -17.32
CA ARG A 244 24.92 6.48 -16.99
C ARG A 244 26.08 5.48 -16.93
N HIS A 245 25.85 4.31 -16.32
CA HIS A 245 26.84 3.24 -16.24
C HIS A 245 27.14 2.65 -17.62
N ALA A 246 26.11 2.39 -18.44
CA ALA A 246 26.29 1.86 -19.79
C ALA A 246 27.12 2.82 -20.66
N GLU A 247 26.78 4.10 -20.67
CA GLU A 247 27.52 5.13 -21.40
C GLU A 247 28.97 5.25 -20.96
N ALA A 248 29.25 5.23 -19.66
CA ALA A 248 30.62 5.30 -19.14
C ALA A 248 31.44 4.08 -19.59
N LEU A 249 30.86 2.87 -19.46
CA LEU A 249 31.53 1.64 -19.89
C LEU A 249 31.76 1.60 -21.42
N GLU A 250 30.85 2.11 -22.23
CA GLU A 250 31.01 2.20 -23.69
C GLU A 250 32.11 3.21 -24.08
N ARG A 251 32.30 4.28 -23.30
CA ARG A 251 33.43 5.20 -23.51
C ARG A 251 34.74 4.69 -22.91
N GLY A 252 34.74 3.53 -22.25
CA GLY A 252 35.93 2.96 -21.59
C GLY A 252 36.30 3.71 -20.31
N GLU A 253 35.37 4.46 -19.71
CA GLU A 253 35.55 5.18 -18.47
C GLU A 253 35.40 4.25 -17.26
N ALA A 254 36.23 4.42 -16.23
CA ALA A 254 36.11 3.66 -15.00
C ALA A 254 34.97 4.22 -14.14
N LEU A 255 34.06 3.36 -13.72
CA LEU A 255 33.04 3.70 -12.71
C LEU A 255 33.69 3.72 -11.33
N VAL A 256 33.26 4.67 -10.49
CA VAL A 256 33.71 4.80 -9.10
C VAL A 256 32.62 4.26 -8.18
N GLN A 257 33.01 3.49 -7.16
CA GLN A 257 32.09 3.06 -6.11
C GLN A 257 31.79 4.25 -5.18
N GLU A 258 30.56 4.72 -5.23
CA GLU A 258 30.12 5.92 -4.52
C GLU A 258 28.67 5.82 -4.06
N THR A 259 28.27 6.72 -3.15
CA THR A 259 26.86 6.99 -2.81
C THR A 259 26.40 8.23 -3.56
N ARG A 260 25.26 8.13 -4.22
CA ARG A 260 24.61 9.21 -4.97
C ARG A 260 23.22 9.49 -4.41
N GLY A 261 22.79 10.75 -4.46
CA GLY A 261 21.43 11.16 -4.08
C GLY A 261 20.59 11.42 -5.32
N TRP A 262 19.35 11.00 -5.31
CA TRP A 262 18.40 11.34 -6.36
C TRP A 262 17.93 12.79 -6.24
N ASP A 263 18.03 13.55 -7.31
CA ASP A 263 17.49 14.90 -7.49
C ASP A 263 16.20 14.80 -8.32
N GLU A 264 15.07 14.84 -7.63
CA GLU A 264 13.73 14.69 -8.26
C GLU A 264 13.47 15.76 -9.30
N ASN A 265 13.87 17.02 -9.02
CA ASN A 265 13.63 18.12 -9.93
C ASN A 265 14.54 18.08 -11.17
N GLY A 266 15.76 17.63 -10.99
CA GLY A 266 16.74 17.50 -12.06
C GLY A 266 16.63 16.20 -12.87
N GLY A 267 15.88 15.21 -12.36
CA GLY A 267 15.76 13.88 -12.98
C GLY A 267 17.11 13.16 -13.09
N ARG A 268 17.99 13.29 -12.12
CA ARG A 268 19.35 12.76 -12.15
C ARG A 268 19.89 12.44 -10.76
N THR A 269 20.91 11.63 -10.69
CA THR A 269 21.65 11.40 -9.46
C THR A 269 22.82 12.40 -9.31
N ILE A 270 23.14 12.75 -8.07
CA ILE A 270 24.26 13.65 -7.70
C ILE A 270 25.16 12.91 -6.73
N SER A 271 26.48 12.90 -6.99
CA SER A 271 27.47 12.30 -6.09
C SER A 271 27.44 12.98 -4.72
N GLN A 272 27.36 12.19 -3.65
CA GLN A 272 27.33 12.67 -2.26
C GLN A 272 28.62 12.30 -1.52
N ARG A 273 29.10 11.06 -1.67
CA ARG A 273 30.26 10.53 -0.94
C ARG A 273 30.98 9.45 -1.75
N SER A 274 32.30 9.48 -1.78
CA SER A 274 33.13 8.43 -2.39
C SER A 274 33.40 7.28 -1.39
N LYS A 275 33.89 6.14 -1.93
CA LYS A 275 34.28 4.97 -1.11
C LYS A 275 35.39 5.28 -0.10
N GLU A 276 36.27 6.22 -0.40
CA GLU A 276 37.39 6.63 0.47
C GLU A 276 36.89 7.25 1.78
N GLU A 277 35.64 7.76 1.81
CA GLU A 277 34.95 8.29 2.98
C GLU A 277 34.04 7.29 3.67
N ALA A 278 34.02 6.00 3.23
CA ALA A 278 33.17 4.97 3.84
C ALA A 278 33.62 4.71 5.28
N ASN A 279 32.66 4.80 6.23
CA ASN A 279 32.94 4.54 7.62
C ASN A 279 33.13 3.03 7.85
N ASP A 280 34.22 2.67 8.52
CA ASP A 280 34.36 1.38 9.17
C ASP A 280 33.53 1.41 10.47
N TYR A 281 32.39 0.76 10.48
CA TYR A 281 31.47 0.77 11.63
C TYR A 281 31.97 -0.07 12.80
N ARG A 282 33.02 -0.86 12.67
CA ARG A 282 33.64 -1.65 13.75
C ARG A 282 32.59 -2.37 14.59
N TYR A 283 31.75 -3.17 13.93
CA TYR A 283 30.72 -3.95 14.60
C TYR A 283 31.29 -4.82 15.70
N PHE A 284 30.67 -4.82 16.88
CA PHE A 284 30.91 -5.77 17.94
C PHE A 284 29.64 -6.06 18.75
N PRO A 285 29.55 -7.20 19.44
CA PRO A 285 28.35 -7.57 20.19
C PRO A 285 27.97 -6.51 21.22
N GLU A 286 26.67 -6.16 21.30
CA GLU A 286 26.11 -5.28 22.33
C GLU A 286 26.19 -5.98 23.70
N PRO A 287 27.06 -5.52 24.63
CA PRO A 287 27.29 -6.23 25.89
C PRO A 287 26.11 -6.13 26.86
N ASP A 288 25.25 -5.10 26.71
CA ASP A 288 24.13 -4.83 27.60
C ASP A 288 22.86 -5.59 27.22
N LEU A 289 22.89 -6.32 26.09
CA LEU A 289 21.78 -7.15 25.65
C LEU A 289 22.17 -8.63 25.62
N PRO A 290 21.46 -9.51 26.34
CA PRO A 290 21.67 -10.96 26.20
C PRO A 290 21.21 -11.43 24.79
N PRO A 291 21.77 -12.55 24.29
CA PRO A 291 21.30 -13.15 23.05
C PRO A 291 19.79 -13.43 23.11
N LEU A 292 19.06 -12.99 22.09
CA LEU A 292 17.64 -13.26 21.95
C LEU A 292 17.44 -14.68 21.41
N ARG A 293 16.50 -15.43 21.99
CA ARG A 293 16.16 -16.81 21.60
C ARG A 293 14.65 -16.96 21.53
N PRO A 294 14.02 -16.62 20.40
CA PRO A 294 12.60 -16.85 20.22
C PRO A 294 12.29 -18.35 20.28
N SER A 295 11.33 -18.74 21.11
CA SER A 295 10.93 -20.14 21.17
C SER A 295 10.19 -20.57 19.90
N ARG A 296 10.32 -21.84 19.53
CA ARG A 296 9.59 -22.41 18.38
C ARG A 296 8.08 -22.30 18.55
N ASP A 297 7.59 -22.47 19.79
CA ASP A 297 6.16 -22.34 20.11
C ASP A 297 5.67 -20.91 19.86
N TRP A 298 6.42 -19.90 20.30
CA TRP A 298 6.06 -18.51 20.04
C TRP A 298 6.06 -18.17 18.54
N ILE A 299 7.02 -18.68 17.77
CA ILE A 299 7.06 -18.53 16.32
C ILE A 299 5.84 -19.22 15.66
N ALA A 300 5.45 -20.40 16.16
CA ALA A 300 4.25 -21.09 15.69
C ALA A 300 2.97 -20.30 16.00
N GLU A 301 2.82 -19.79 17.22
CA GLU A 301 1.70 -18.91 17.60
C GLU A 301 1.61 -17.68 16.69
N ILE A 302 2.76 -17.05 16.39
CA ILE A 302 2.82 -15.91 15.46
C ILE A 302 2.37 -16.33 14.06
N ARG A 303 2.84 -17.48 13.57
CA ARG A 303 2.50 -18.02 12.25
C ARG A 303 1.00 -18.30 12.14
N ASP A 304 0.42 -18.93 13.15
CA ASP A 304 -1.02 -19.27 13.18
C ASP A 304 -1.91 -18.02 13.26
N ALA A 305 -1.38 -16.93 13.82
CA ALA A 305 -2.06 -15.63 13.93
C ALA A 305 -1.80 -14.71 12.72
N MET A 306 -1.07 -15.16 11.70
CA MET A 306 -0.82 -14.36 10.49
C MET A 306 -2.12 -14.14 9.72
N PRO A 307 -2.39 -12.90 9.26
CA PRO A 307 -3.47 -12.66 8.29
C PRO A 307 -3.13 -13.31 6.94
N GLU A 308 -4.17 -13.52 6.12
CA GLU A 308 -3.97 -13.93 4.74
C GLU A 308 -3.14 -12.85 4.00
N LEU A 309 -2.04 -13.26 3.35
CA LEU A 309 -1.15 -12.33 2.65
C LEU A 309 -1.79 -11.80 1.35
N PRO A 310 -1.41 -10.59 0.87
CA PRO A 310 -2.00 -9.97 -0.31
C PRO A 310 -2.02 -10.86 -1.55
N ALA A 311 -0.93 -11.59 -1.80
CA ALA A 311 -0.83 -12.49 -2.95
C ALA A 311 -1.82 -13.66 -2.87
N ALA A 312 -1.90 -14.33 -1.71
CA ALA A 312 -2.84 -15.42 -1.47
C ALA A 312 -4.30 -14.95 -1.55
N ARG A 313 -4.59 -13.75 -0.98
CA ARG A 313 -5.92 -13.12 -1.04
C ARG A 313 -6.31 -12.79 -2.47
N ARG A 314 -5.38 -12.26 -3.28
CA ARG A 314 -5.60 -11.98 -4.70
C ARG A 314 -5.88 -13.25 -5.48
N GLU A 315 -5.09 -14.29 -5.28
CA GLU A 315 -5.31 -15.59 -5.90
C GLU A 315 -6.69 -16.17 -5.51
N ARG A 316 -7.07 -16.10 -4.26
CA ARG A 316 -8.41 -16.51 -3.80
C ARG A 316 -9.52 -15.70 -4.49
N TYR A 317 -9.36 -14.39 -4.64
CA TYR A 317 -10.34 -13.55 -5.32
C TYR A 317 -10.49 -13.92 -6.80
N GLU A 318 -9.41 -14.22 -7.48
CA GLU A 318 -9.41 -14.63 -8.89
C GLU A 318 -9.92 -16.06 -9.08
N GLN A 319 -9.33 -17.02 -8.37
CA GLN A 319 -9.56 -18.45 -8.63
C GLN A 319 -10.83 -18.99 -7.94
N VAL A 320 -11.14 -18.50 -6.74
CA VAL A 320 -12.28 -19.01 -5.95
C VAL A 320 -13.51 -18.13 -6.12
N LEU A 321 -13.34 -16.80 -6.08
CA LEU A 321 -14.47 -15.87 -6.20
C LEU A 321 -14.77 -15.45 -7.65
N GLY A 322 -13.89 -15.78 -8.61
CA GLY A 322 -14.09 -15.50 -10.04
C GLY A 322 -14.04 -14.02 -10.41
N LEU A 323 -13.29 -13.20 -9.64
CA LEU A 323 -13.07 -11.79 -9.95
C LEU A 323 -12.04 -11.63 -11.07
N SER A 324 -12.06 -10.47 -11.73
CA SER A 324 -10.98 -10.10 -12.65
C SER A 324 -9.69 -9.79 -11.88
N ALA A 325 -8.53 -9.98 -12.50
CA ALA A 325 -7.23 -9.60 -11.91
C ALA A 325 -7.19 -8.11 -11.53
N TYR A 326 -7.89 -7.26 -12.29
CA TYR A 326 -8.02 -5.84 -11.99
C TYR A 326 -8.79 -5.61 -10.67
N ASP A 327 -9.99 -6.19 -10.54
CA ASP A 327 -10.81 -6.02 -9.33
C ASP A 327 -10.12 -6.62 -8.10
N ALA A 328 -9.51 -7.80 -8.25
CA ALA A 328 -8.73 -8.44 -7.19
C ALA A 328 -7.55 -7.55 -6.76
N GLY A 329 -6.84 -6.94 -7.71
CA GLY A 329 -5.75 -6.01 -7.45
C GLY A 329 -6.20 -4.76 -6.69
N VAL A 330 -7.29 -4.12 -7.12
CA VAL A 330 -7.84 -2.92 -6.47
C VAL A 330 -8.29 -3.23 -5.03
N LEU A 331 -9.01 -4.35 -4.83
CA LEU A 331 -9.49 -4.73 -3.50
C LEU A 331 -8.35 -5.08 -2.53
N THR A 332 -7.29 -5.73 -3.02
CA THR A 332 -6.18 -6.17 -2.15
C THR A 332 -5.11 -5.10 -1.92
N ALA A 333 -5.20 -3.95 -2.59
CA ALA A 333 -4.28 -2.82 -2.37
C ALA A 333 -4.43 -2.18 -0.98
N ASP A 334 -5.61 -2.29 -0.37
CA ASP A 334 -5.88 -1.81 0.99
C ASP A 334 -6.51 -2.91 1.85
N VAL A 335 -5.90 -3.19 3.01
CA VAL A 335 -6.35 -4.25 3.93
C VAL A 335 -7.77 -4.01 4.43
N ALA A 336 -8.08 -2.76 4.81
CA ALA A 336 -9.39 -2.42 5.35
C ALA A 336 -10.48 -2.57 4.30
N LEU A 337 -10.18 -2.24 3.04
CA LEU A 337 -11.08 -2.42 1.91
C LEU A 337 -11.30 -3.91 1.60
N ALA A 338 -10.23 -4.69 1.62
CA ALA A 338 -10.29 -6.14 1.41
C ALA A 338 -11.12 -6.85 2.50
N ASP A 339 -10.91 -6.49 3.77
CA ASP A 339 -11.67 -7.03 4.89
C ASP A 339 -13.14 -6.62 4.83
N TYR A 340 -13.42 -5.39 4.42
CA TYR A 340 -14.77 -4.91 4.20
C TYR A 340 -15.47 -5.71 3.09
N PHE A 341 -14.80 -5.91 1.95
CA PHE A 341 -15.30 -6.71 0.83
C PHE A 341 -15.60 -8.16 1.26
N ASP A 342 -14.66 -8.82 1.94
CA ASP A 342 -14.85 -10.20 2.40
C ASP A 342 -16.09 -10.34 3.31
N ARG A 343 -16.35 -9.35 4.18
CA ARG A 343 -17.55 -9.32 5.03
C ARG A 343 -18.84 -9.08 4.23
N VAL A 344 -18.81 -8.25 3.18
CA VAL A 344 -19.96 -8.08 2.28
C VAL A 344 -20.30 -9.39 1.57
N VAL A 345 -19.29 -10.11 1.08
CA VAL A 345 -19.49 -11.43 0.46
C VAL A 345 -19.99 -12.45 1.48
N ALA A 346 -19.43 -12.47 2.70
CA ALA A 346 -19.87 -13.35 3.78
C ALA A 346 -21.32 -13.10 4.22
N ALA A 347 -21.85 -11.89 4.01
CA ALA A 347 -23.26 -11.55 4.22
C ALA A 347 -24.19 -12.09 3.12
N GLY A 348 -23.67 -12.87 2.14
CA GLY A 348 -24.47 -13.59 1.13
C GLY A 348 -24.58 -12.89 -0.21
N ILE A 349 -23.81 -11.82 -0.45
CA ILE A 349 -23.79 -11.12 -1.75
C ILE A 349 -22.82 -11.82 -2.72
N GLY A 350 -23.23 -11.93 -3.99
CA GLY A 350 -22.37 -12.46 -5.04
C GLY A 350 -21.07 -11.66 -5.19
N PRO A 351 -19.89 -12.32 -5.28
CA PRO A 351 -18.59 -11.63 -5.25
C PRO A 351 -18.46 -10.52 -6.30
N LYS A 352 -18.97 -10.73 -7.51
CA LYS A 352 -18.87 -9.73 -8.58
C LYS A 352 -19.74 -8.49 -8.31
N SER A 353 -20.95 -8.67 -7.75
CA SER A 353 -21.81 -7.55 -7.35
C SER A 353 -21.18 -6.78 -6.20
N ALA A 354 -20.66 -7.49 -5.18
CA ALA A 354 -19.94 -6.90 -4.07
C ALA A 354 -18.71 -6.10 -4.55
N ALA A 355 -17.88 -6.68 -5.44
CA ALA A 355 -16.72 -6.01 -5.99
C ALA A 355 -17.09 -4.72 -6.71
N ASN A 356 -18.09 -4.74 -7.58
CA ASN A 356 -18.55 -3.55 -8.31
C ASN A 356 -18.97 -2.40 -7.37
N TRP A 357 -19.67 -2.72 -6.28
CA TRP A 357 -20.10 -1.71 -5.32
C TRP A 357 -18.95 -1.20 -4.45
N VAL A 358 -18.07 -2.10 -3.99
CA VAL A 358 -16.96 -1.74 -3.11
C VAL A 358 -15.90 -0.95 -3.89
N THR A 359 -15.46 -1.42 -5.06
CA THR A 359 -14.44 -0.71 -5.87
C THR A 359 -14.99 0.53 -6.58
N GLY A 360 -16.31 0.60 -6.79
CA GLY A 360 -16.97 1.71 -7.45
C GLY A 360 -17.45 2.79 -6.47
N GLU A 361 -18.75 2.77 -6.17
CA GLU A 361 -19.41 3.88 -5.47
C GLU A 361 -18.98 4.00 -4.00
N PHE A 362 -18.72 2.89 -3.30
CA PHE A 362 -18.23 2.92 -1.92
C PHE A 362 -16.83 3.54 -1.85
N SER A 363 -15.89 3.09 -2.69
CA SER A 363 -14.54 3.67 -2.75
C SER A 363 -14.56 5.13 -3.20
N ARG A 364 -15.48 5.53 -4.07
CA ARG A 364 -15.66 6.94 -4.45
C ARG A 364 -16.03 7.81 -3.23
N LEU A 365 -16.96 7.33 -2.40
CA LEU A 365 -17.34 8.04 -1.16
C LEU A 365 -16.18 8.05 -0.16
N LEU A 366 -15.48 6.93 0.00
CA LEU A 366 -14.32 6.83 0.89
C LEU A 366 -13.23 7.84 0.49
N ASN A 367 -12.93 7.94 -0.81
CA ASN A 367 -11.93 8.86 -1.35
C ASN A 367 -12.31 10.35 -1.17
N GLN A 368 -13.59 10.67 -1.08
CA GLN A 368 -14.04 12.03 -0.77
C GLN A 368 -13.67 12.45 0.66
N HIS A 369 -13.48 11.47 1.56
CA HIS A 369 -13.05 11.66 2.94
C HIS A 369 -11.58 11.26 3.18
N ALA A 370 -10.81 11.07 2.13
CA ALA A 370 -9.41 10.66 2.24
C ALA A 370 -8.54 11.69 3.00
N ALA A 371 -8.86 12.98 2.86
CA ALA A 371 -8.20 14.06 3.61
C ALA A 371 -8.40 13.96 5.13
N ASP A 372 -9.51 13.32 5.57
CA ASP A 372 -9.84 13.09 6.96
C ASP A 372 -9.20 11.78 7.50
N GLY A 373 -8.48 11.03 6.66
CA GLY A 373 -7.85 9.76 7.01
C GLY A 373 -8.83 8.59 7.21
N LEU A 374 -10.09 8.72 6.76
CA LEU A 374 -11.15 7.73 6.96
C LEU A 374 -10.82 6.40 6.27
N ARG A 375 -10.83 5.30 7.02
CA ARG A 375 -10.64 3.94 6.48
C ARG A 375 -11.96 3.22 6.29
N ALA A 376 -11.99 2.22 5.41
CA ALA A 376 -13.20 1.43 5.13
C ALA A 376 -13.83 0.78 6.38
N THR A 377 -13.00 0.40 7.36
CA THR A 377 -13.46 -0.17 8.65
C THR A 377 -14.01 0.85 9.64
N GLU A 378 -13.81 2.15 9.42
CA GLU A 378 -14.20 3.26 10.30
C GLU A 378 -15.45 3.98 9.79
N VAL A 379 -15.93 3.61 8.61
CA VAL A 379 -17.17 4.15 8.03
C VAL A 379 -18.37 3.74 8.88
N ALA A 380 -19.34 4.62 9.06
CA ALA A 380 -20.57 4.33 9.82
C ALA A 380 -21.38 3.17 9.18
N LEU A 381 -21.38 3.08 7.85
CA LEU A 381 -21.98 1.97 7.11
C LEU A 381 -21.18 0.68 7.32
N ARG A 382 -21.78 -0.30 7.99
CA ARG A 382 -21.20 -1.63 8.16
C ARG A 382 -21.30 -2.46 6.87
N PRO A 383 -20.40 -3.45 6.66
CA PRO A 383 -20.46 -4.34 5.49
C PRO A 383 -21.81 -5.00 5.28
N GLU A 384 -22.48 -5.39 6.37
CA GLU A 384 -23.82 -6.01 6.35
C GLU A 384 -24.88 -5.04 5.82
N GLY A 385 -24.76 -3.74 6.11
CA GLY A 385 -25.62 -2.70 5.55
C GLY A 385 -25.40 -2.51 4.05
N LEU A 386 -24.14 -2.53 3.58
CA LEU A 386 -23.88 -2.51 2.14
C LEU A 386 -24.45 -3.76 1.47
N ALA A 387 -24.30 -4.92 2.08
CA ALA A 387 -24.91 -6.16 1.59
C ALA A 387 -26.44 -6.06 1.50
N GLU A 388 -27.11 -5.49 2.51
CA GLU A 388 -28.54 -5.21 2.47
C GLU A 388 -28.91 -4.33 1.27
N LEU A 389 -28.19 -3.23 1.04
CA LEU A 389 -28.44 -2.32 -0.10
C LEU A 389 -28.27 -3.04 -1.44
N ILE A 390 -27.20 -3.81 -1.60
CA ILE A 390 -26.95 -4.58 -2.82
C ILE A 390 -28.10 -5.59 -3.04
N GLY A 391 -28.53 -6.27 -1.98
CA GLY A 391 -29.68 -7.18 -2.03
C GLY A 391 -30.99 -6.51 -2.44
N GLU A 392 -31.24 -5.26 -2.02
CA GLU A 392 -32.41 -4.47 -2.45
C GLU A 392 -32.33 -4.12 -3.96
N VAL A 393 -31.09 -3.86 -4.47
CA VAL A 393 -30.87 -3.60 -5.91
C VAL A 393 -31.04 -4.88 -6.73
N ASP A 394 -30.38 -5.95 -6.33
CA ASP A 394 -30.41 -7.24 -7.04
C ASP A 394 -31.81 -7.84 -7.03
N GLY A 395 -32.58 -7.59 -5.95
CA GLY A 395 -34.00 -7.94 -5.82
C GLY A 395 -34.94 -7.01 -6.56
N GLY A 396 -34.45 -5.96 -7.24
CA GLY A 396 -35.29 -5.01 -8.00
C GLY A 396 -36.19 -4.11 -7.14
N ARG A 397 -35.93 -4.01 -5.82
CA ARG A 397 -36.71 -3.13 -4.92
C ARG A 397 -36.27 -1.68 -4.93
N VAL A 398 -35.05 -1.41 -5.38
CA VAL A 398 -34.53 -0.07 -5.61
C VAL A 398 -33.73 -0.03 -6.91
N SER A 399 -33.83 1.07 -7.66
CA SER A 399 -33.01 1.25 -8.87
C SER A 399 -31.57 1.55 -8.53
N GLY A 400 -30.63 1.19 -9.40
CA GLY A 400 -29.20 1.47 -9.20
C GLY A 400 -28.89 2.96 -8.99
N THR A 401 -29.67 3.86 -9.61
CA THR A 401 -29.52 5.31 -9.41
C THR A 401 -29.94 5.73 -8.01
N ASN A 402 -31.12 5.28 -7.56
CA ASN A 402 -31.62 5.59 -6.23
C ASN A 402 -30.76 4.94 -5.14
N ALA A 403 -30.23 3.74 -5.39
CA ALA A 403 -29.34 3.05 -4.47
C ALA A 403 -28.03 3.85 -4.21
N LYS A 404 -27.52 4.60 -5.19
CA LYS A 404 -26.38 5.49 -4.97
C LYS A 404 -26.70 6.65 -4.01
N THR A 405 -27.92 7.17 -4.09
CA THR A 405 -28.41 8.19 -3.13
C THR A 405 -28.56 7.58 -1.74
N VAL A 406 -29.17 6.39 -1.64
CA VAL A 406 -29.26 5.67 -0.38
C VAL A 406 -27.88 5.40 0.19
N LEU A 407 -26.92 4.93 -0.63
CA LEU A 407 -25.55 4.66 -0.19
C LEU A 407 -24.90 5.91 0.42
N ALA A 408 -25.03 7.07 -0.23
CA ALA A 408 -24.47 8.31 0.30
C ALA A 408 -25.04 8.68 1.70
N THR A 409 -26.36 8.51 1.88
CA THR A 409 -27.02 8.75 3.17
C THR A 409 -26.54 7.77 4.24
N VAL A 410 -26.56 6.44 3.96
CA VAL A 410 -26.18 5.42 4.94
C VAL A 410 -24.68 5.39 5.23
N PHE A 411 -23.84 5.80 4.26
CA PHE A 411 -22.39 5.91 4.44
C PHE A 411 -22.04 6.85 5.60
N ALA A 412 -22.75 7.96 5.71
CA ALA A 412 -22.52 8.95 6.75
C ALA A 412 -23.28 8.63 8.05
N SER A 413 -24.51 8.09 7.95
CA SER A 413 -25.39 7.90 9.10
C SER A 413 -25.29 6.52 9.76
N GLY A 414 -24.92 5.49 9.00
CA GLY A 414 -24.96 4.09 9.46
C GLY A 414 -26.39 3.52 9.62
N GLU A 415 -27.42 4.25 9.14
CA GLU A 415 -28.80 3.78 9.16
C GLU A 415 -28.98 2.53 8.27
N SER A 416 -30.04 1.74 8.52
CA SER A 416 -30.41 0.65 7.60
C SER A 416 -30.82 1.19 6.24
N PRO A 417 -30.26 0.66 5.15
CA PRO A 417 -30.64 1.03 3.78
C PRO A 417 -32.14 0.92 3.53
N ARG A 418 -32.79 -0.12 4.05
CA ARG A 418 -34.22 -0.32 3.91
C ARG A 418 -35.03 0.79 4.58
N ALA A 419 -34.61 1.22 5.78
CA ALA A 419 -35.26 2.32 6.48
C ALA A 419 -35.15 3.64 5.69
N VAL A 420 -33.99 3.91 5.07
CA VAL A 420 -33.79 5.09 4.22
C VAL A 420 -34.64 4.99 2.95
N ILE A 421 -34.66 3.83 2.28
CA ILE A 421 -35.48 3.59 1.06
C ILE A 421 -36.97 3.86 1.35
N GLU A 422 -37.48 3.37 2.48
CA GLU A 422 -38.88 3.56 2.90
C GLU A 422 -39.17 5.02 3.26
N ARG A 423 -38.34 5.64 4.09
CA ARG A 423 -38.50 7.03 4.55
C ARG A 423 -38.48 8.02 3.39
N GLU A 424 -37.56 7.82 2.44
CA GLU A 424 -37.37 8.75 1.30
C GLU A 424 -38.22 8.36 0.08
N GLY A 425 -38.97 7.26 0.17
CA GLY A 425 -39.83 6.81 -0.91
C GLY A 425 -39.07 6.43 -2.19
N LEU A 426 -37.84 5.91 -2.05
CA LEU A 426 -36.93 5.56 -3.16
C LEU A 426 -37.17 4.15 -3.71
N GLY A 427 -38.13 3.42 -3.17
CA GLY A 427 -38.48 2.09 -3.61
C GLY A 427 -38.95 2.07 -5.06
N GLN A 428 -38.66 0.98 -5.78
CA GLN A 428 -39.02 0.80 -7.16
C GLN A 428 -40.51 0.48 -7.28
N VAL A 429 -41.16 1.09 -8.25
CA VAL A 429 -42.60 0.90 -8.52
C VAL A 429 -42.75 -0.13 -9.64
N HIS A 430 -43.36 -1.26 -9.29
CA HIS A 430 -43.70 -2.36 -10.23
C HIS A 430 -45.18 -2.33 -10.65
N ASP A 431 -45.93 -1.29 -10.29
CA ASP A 431 -47.33 -1.17 -10.66
C ASP A 431 -47.47 -0.90 -12.18
N ALA A 432 -47.83 -1.95 -12.91
CA ALA A 432 -48.00 -1.90 -14.36
C ALA A 432 -49.05 -0.85 -14.78
N GLY A 433 -50.10 -0.63 -13.99
CA GLY A 433 -51.15 0.35 -14.28
C GLY A 433 -50.65 1.80 -14.09
N LEU A 434 -49.77 2.04 -13.13
CA LEU A 434 -49.11 3.36 -12.98
C LEU A 434 -48.15 3.61 -14.14
N ILE A 435 -47.34 2.60 -14.51
CA ILE A 435 -46.37 2.74 -15.62
C ILE A 435 -47.11 3.01 -16.94
N GLU A 436 -48.20 2.26 -17.21
CA GLU A 436 -49.02 2.49 -18.40
C GLU A 436 -49.55 3.93 -18.49
N ARG A 437 -50.05 4.47 -17.38
CA ARG A 437 -50.54 5.86 -17.32
C ARG A 437 -49.46 6.86 -17.54
N GLU A 438 -48.28 6.68 -16.91
CA GLU A 438 -47.16 7.64 -17.05
C GLU A 438 -46.55 7.58 -18.45
N VAL A 439 -46.49 6.40 -19.08
CA VAL A 439 -46.09 6.26 -20.49
C VAL A 439 -47.07 7.00 -21.39
N ALA A 440 -48.38 6.76 -21.25
CA ALA A 440 -49.41 7.44 -22.05
C ALA A 440 -49.35 8.97 -21.87
N ALA A 441 -49.13 9.46 -20.66
CA ALA A 441 -48.96 10.88 -20.37
C ALA A 441 -47.74 11.48 -21.09
N VAL A 442 -46.59 10.80 -21.08
CA VAL A 442 -45.38 11.23 -21.79
C VAL A 442 -45.59 11.23 -23.29
N LEU A 443 -46.22 10.23 -23.87
CA LEU A 443 -46.51 10.19 -25.31
C LEU A 443 -47.45 11.31 -25.73
N ALA A 444 -48.42 11.69 -24.87
CA ALA A 444 -49.33 12.79 -25.11
C ALA A 444 -48.64 14.18 -24.96
N GLU A 445 -47.67 14.29 -24.06
CA GLU A 445 -46.92 15.53 -23.81
C GLU A 445 -45.89 15.82 -24.93
N PHE A 446 -45.34 14.78 -25.58
CA PHE A 446 -44.28 14.91 -26.60
C PHE A 446 -44.70 14.36 -27.98
N PRO A 447 -45.81 14.87 -28.60
CA PRO A 447 -46.36 14.30 -29.85
C PRO A 447 -45.40 14.45 -31.05
N GLU A 448 -44.59 15.50 -31.09
CA GLU A 448 -43.58 15.69 -32.16
C GLU A 448 -42.51 14.61 -32.12
N GLN A 449 -41.97 14.30 -30.92
CA GLN A 449 -40.98 13.28 -30.72
C GLN A 449 -41.52 11.87 -31.01
N VAL A 450 -42.79 11.60 -30.68
CA VAL A 450 -43.47 10.39 -31.04
C VAL A 450 -43.56 10.24 -32.55
N ALA A 451 -43.93 11.33 -33.27
CA ALA A 451 -44.00 11.32 -34.73
C ALA A 451 -42.62 11.08 -35.36
N GLU A 452 -41.58 11.72 -34.83
CA GLU A 452 -40.20 11.51 -35.28
C GLU A 452 -39.71 10.08 -35.06
N TYR A 453 -40.03 9.47 -33.91
CA TYR A 453 -39.69 8.07 -33.65
C TYR A 453 -40.38 7.15 -34.64
N ARG A 454 -41.70 7.34 -34.87
CA ARG A 454 -42.49 6.59 -35.86
C ARG A 454 -42.00 6.83 -37.30
N GLY A 455 -41.36 7.98 -37.54
CA GLY A 455 -40.68 8.32 -38.79
C GLY A 455 -39.30 7.70 -38.97
N GLY A 456 -38.85 6.83 -38.00
CA GLY A 456 -37.59 6.06 -38.08
C GLY A 456 -36.43 6.60 -37.28
N LYS A 457 -36.55 7.72 -36.52
CA LYS A 457 -35.48 8.26 -35.66
C LYS A 457 -35.39 7.50 -34.34
N GLN A 458 -34.75 6.35 -34.34
CA GLN A 458 -34.59 5.48 -33.16
C GLN A 458 -33.94 6.15 -31.93
N GLN A 459 -33.13 7.19 -32.14
CA GLN A 459 -32.45 7.91 -31.05
C GLN A 459 -33.41 8.60 -30.07
N ILE A 460 -34.64 8.92 -30.50
CA ILE A 460 -35.64 9.58 -29.67
C ILE A 460 -36.22 8.64 -28.61
N TYR A 461 -36.13 7.35 -28.83
CA TYR A 461 -36.59 6.35 -27.85
C TYR A 461 -35.98 6.56 -26.46
N GLY A 462 -34.69 6.79 -26.41
CA GLY A 462 -33.96 7.07 -25.15
C GLY A 462 -34.46 8.34 -24.44
N PHE A 463 -34.85 9.37 -25.21
CA PHE A 463 -35.45 10.59 -24.67
C PHE A 463 -36.82 10.27 -24.02
N LEU A 464 -37.69 9.54 -24.68
CA LEU A 464 -39.02 9.19 -24.14
C LEU A 464 -38.89 8.34 -22.88
N VAL A 465 -37.98 7.35 -22.86
CA VAL A 465 -37.67 6.58 -21.64
C VAL A 465 -37.23 7.53 -20.51
N GLY A 466 -36.34 8.47 -20.82
CA GLY A 466 -35.84 9.47 -19.85
C GLY A 466 -36.96 10.33 -19.24
N GLN A 467 -37.96 10.72 -20.05
CA GLN A 467 -39.11 11.50 -19.57
C GLN A 467 -40.01 10.68 -18.63
N VAL A 468 -40.29 9.42 -18.96
CA VAL A 468 -41.07 8.51 -18.08
C VAL A 468 -40.29 8.32 -16.75
N MET A 469 -39.00 8.07 -16.80
CA MET A 469 -38.15 7.94 -15.60
C MET A 469 -38.16 9.21 -14.76
N LYS A 470 -38.08 10.38 -15.39
CA LYS A 470 -38.15 11.67 -14.69
C LYS A 470 -39.50 11.87 -13.97
N ARG A 471 -40.63 11.57 -14.62
CA ARG A 471 -41.97 11.67 -14.01
C ARG A 471 -42.16 10.72 -12.84
N THR A 472 -41.57 9.57 -12.92
CA THR A 472 -41.61 8.56 -11.84
C THR A 472 -40.48 8.73 -10.79
N ALA A 473 -39.75 9.84 -10.84
CA ALA A 473 -38.60 10.11 -9.96
C ALA A 473 -37.56 8.96 -9.93
N GLY A 474 -37.32 8.32 -11.08
CA GLY A 474 -36.39 7.19 -11.21
C GLY A 474 -36.88 5.88 -10.56
N ARG A 475 -38.15 5.81 -10.15
CA ARG A 475 -38.71 4.66 -9.42
C ARG A 475 -39.34 3.60 -10.31
N ALA A 476 -39.76 3.90 -11.53
CA ALA A 476 -40.32 2.92 -12.42
C ALA A 476 -39.32 1.85 -12.83
N ASP A 477 -39.77 0.60 -12.94
CA ASP A 477 -38.94 -0.48 -13.49
C ASP A 477 -38.65 -0.19 -14.98
N ALA A 478 -37.36 -0.04 -15.31
CA ALA A 478 -36.92 0.31 -16.66
C ALA A 478 -37.32 -0.76 -17.69
N LYS A 479 -37.40 -2.05 -17.32
CA LYS A 479 -37.85 -3.11 -18.23
C LYS A 479 -39.32 -2.98 -18.53
N LEU A 480 -40.15 -2.70 -17.52
CA LEU A 480 -41.59 -2.50 -17.67
C LEU A 480 -41.84 -1.19 -18.47
N VAL A 481 -41.12 -0.11 -18.19
CA VAL A 481 -41.20 1.14 -18.97
C VAL A 481 -40.85 0.91 -20.43
N ASN A 482 -39.74 0.20 -20.71
CA ASN A 482 -39.37 -0.12 -22.09
C ASN A 482 -40.40 -1.02 -22.81
N GLY A 483 -40.91 -2.04 -22.10
CA GLY A 483 -41.96 -2.91 -22.66
C GLY A 483 -43.23 -2.12 -23.01
N GLU A 484 -43.66 -1.27 -22.10
CA GLU A 484 -44.87 -0.49 -22.26
C GLU A 484 -44.74 0.61 -23.31
N LEU A 485 -43.58 1.32 -23.34
CA LEU A 485 -43.28 2.30 -24.38
C LEU A 485 -43.32 1.68 -25.79
N ARG A 486 -42.72 0.50 -25.97
CA ARG A 486 -42.78 -0.23 -27.24
C ARG A 486 -44.20 -0.59 -27.59
N ARG A 487 -44.95 -1.11 -26.64
CA ARG A 487 -46.37 -1.50 -26.86
C ARG A 487 -47.21 -0.34 -27.36
N GLN A 488 -47.01 0.88 -26.76
CA GLN A 488 -47.80 2.07 -27.14
C GLN A 488 -47.26 2.82 -28.34
N LEU A 489 -45.97 2.73 -28.68
CA LEU A 489 -45.35 3.37 -29.83
C LEU A 489 -45.57 2.58 -31.13
N ASP A 490 -45.51 1.23 -31.05
CA ASP A 490 -45.54 0.32 -32.19
C ASP A 490 -46.96 -0.23 -32.45
N GLY A 491 -47.90 -0.08 -31.50
CA GLY A 491 -49.30 -0.40 -31.61
C GLY A 491 -50.14 0.77 -32.10
#